data_a479e466d6b4f17a1bce0f7452b2fb5d
#
_entry.id   a479e466d6b4f17a1bce0f7452b2fb5d
#
_cell.length_a   1.000
_cell.length_b   1.000
_cell.length_c   1.000
_cell.angle_alpha   90.00
_cell.angle_beta   90.00
_cell.angle_gamma   90.00
#
_symmetry.space_group_name_H-M   'P 1'
#
loop_
_entity.id
_entity.type
_entity.pdbx_description
1 polymer ?
#
loop_
_entity_poly.entity_id
_entity_poly.type
_entity_poly.pdbx_seq_one_letter_code
_entity_poly.pdbx_strand_id
1 'polypeptide(L)'
;MTVLPLGDVESHLSELVGRVHDHHERVTVTVHGRPSAILIAPEDLEALEETLAIMRDAATMNRLAESDAELARGEYVSAEELAEAMRRRQAQ
;
A
#
# COMPACT_ATOMS: atom_id res chain seq x y z
N MET A 1 -11.95 10.47 -4.07
CA MET A 1 -10.67 10.64 -4.80
C MET A 1 -10.90 11.53 -6.02
N THR A 2 -10.05 12.52 -6.18
CA THR A 2 -10.12 13.44 -7.31
C THR A 2 -9.19 12.96 -8.42
N VAL A 3 -9.65 13.00 -9.66
CA VAL A 3 -8.85 12.60 -10.83
C VAL A 3 -8.71 13.81 -11.74
N LEU A 4 -7.48 14.24 -12.02
CA LEU A 4 -7.18 15.41 -12.82
C LEU A 4 -6.06 15.11 -13.83
N PRO A 5 -6.13 15.67 -15.03
CA PRO A 5 -5.01 15.58 -15.98
C PRO A 5 -3.82 16.40 -15.50
N LEU A 6 -2.62 16.00 -15.94
CA LEU A 6 -1.36 16.64 -15.54
C LEU A 6 -1.35 18.15 -15.75
N GLY A 7 -1.89 18.63 -16.87
CA GLY A 7 -1.96 20.06 -17.16
C GLY A 7 -2.72 20.85 -16.11
N ASP A 8 -3.85 20.31 -15.65
CA ASP A 8 -4.65 20.93 -14.59
C ASP A 8 -3.91 20.90 -13.26
N VAL A 9 -3.21 19.82 -12.96
CA VAL A 9 -2.40 19.69 -11.75
C VAL A 9 -1.26 20.70 -11.76
N GLU A 10 -0.56 20.87 -12.87
CA GLU A 10 0.52 21.85 -13.00
C GLU A 10 0.00 23.29 -12.77
N SER A 11 -1.17 23.62 -13.32
CA SER A 11 -1.75 24.94 -13.21
C SER A 11 -2.23 25.28 -11.78
N HIS A 12 -2.57 24.27 -10.98
CA HIS A 12 -3.18 24.46 -9.65
C HIS A 12 -2.43 23.72 -8.56
N LEU A 13 -1.15 23.45 -8.76
CA LEU A 13 -0.37 22.58 -7.86
C LEU A 13 -0.37 23.08 -6.40
N SER A 14 -0.17 24.39 -6.18
CA SER A 14 -0.16 24.93 -4.83
C SER A 14 -1.49 24.75 -4.12
N GLU A 15 -2.59 24.99 -4.83
CA GLU A 15 -3.93 24.79 -4.30
C GLU A 15 -4.22 23.32 -4.00
N LEU A 16 -3.81 22.43 -4.91
CA LEU A 16 -4.01 20.99 -4.75
C LEU A 16 -3.19 20.45 -3.58
N VAL A 17 -1.96 20.90 -3.42
CA VAL A 17 -1.11 20.50 -2.27
C VAL A 17 -1.77 20.94 -0.97
N GLY A 18 -2.34 22.14 -0.90
CA GLY A 18 -3.08 22.61 0.27
C GLY A 18 -4.29 21.73 0.58
N ARG A 19 -5.07 21.37 -0.42
CA ARG A 19 -6.24 20.50 -0.26
C ARG A 19 -5.86 19.11 0.20
N VAL A 20 -4.80 18.55 -0.37
CA VAL A 20 -4.26 17.24 0.02
C VAL A 20 -3.80 17.26 1.48
N HIS A 21 -3.10 18.30 1.89
CA HIS A 21 -2.62 18.46 3.26
C HIS A 21 -3.76 18.71 4.27
N ASP A 22 -4.66 19.64 3.97
CA ASP A 22 -5.68 20.10 4.91
C ASP A 22 -6.90 19.19 4.99
N HIS A 23 -7.29 18.60 3.86
CA HIS A 23 -8.51 17.80 3.76
C HIS A 23 -8.26 16.32 3.54
N HIS A 24 -7.02 15.89 3.60
CA HIS A 24 -6.63 14.47 3.37
C HIS A 24 -7.13 13.94 2.01
N GLU A 25 -7.24 14.83 1.04
CA GLU A 25 -7.69 14.49 -0.30
C GLU A 25 -6.58 13.79 -1.07
N ARG A 26 -6.94 12.80 -1.86
CA ARG A 26 -6.01 12.14 -2.79
C ARG A 26 -6.33 12.61 -4.19
N VAL A 27 -5.31 13.03 -4.92
CA VAL A 27 -5.46 13.50 -6.29
C VAL A 27 -4.71 12.54 -7.22
N THR A 28 -5.45 11.85 -8.07
CA THR A 28 -4.86 11.02 -9.11
C THR A 28 -4.53 11.88 -10.31
N VAL A 29 -3.26 11.88 -10.71
CA VAL A 29 -2.77 12.62 -11.86
C VAL A 29 -2.77 11.69 -13.07
N THR A 30 -3.43 12.09 -14.14
CA THR A 30 -3.46 11.34 -15.39
C THR A 30 -2.58 11.99 -16.45
N VAL A 31 -1.95 11.13 -17.25
CA VAL A 31 -1.20 11.55 -18.46
C VAL A 31 -1.80 10.78 -19.63
N HIS A 32 -2.27 11.53 -20.61
CA HIS A 32 -2.98 10.94 -21.78
C HIS A 32 -4.15 10.03 -21.36
N GLY A 33 -4.91 10.46 -20.33
CA GLY A 33 -6.05 9.72 -19.81
C GLY A 33 -5.72 8.52 -18.93
N ARG A 34 -4.44 8.27 -18.66
CA ARG A 34 -4.00 7.13 -17.84
C ARG A 34 -3.49 7.59 -16.48
N PRO A 35 -3.92 6.94 -15.38
CA PRO A 35 -3.38 7.24 -14.05
C PRO A 35 -1.87 7.01 -14.03
N SER A 36 -1.12 8.06 -13.65
CA SER A 36 0.35 8.02 -13.67
C SER A 36 0.98 8.34 -12.33
N ALA A 37 0.28 9.06 -11.47
CA ALA A 37 0.78 9.45 -10.16
C ALA A 37 -0.37 9.78 -9.23
N ILE A 38 -0.09 9.81 -7.93
CA ILE A 38 -1.06 10.20 -6.91
C ILE A 38 -0.39 11.21 -5.99
N LEU A 39 -1.09 12.33 -5.74
CA LEU A 39 -0.74 13.26 -4.68
C LEU A 39 -1.43 12.82 -3.40
N ILE A 40 -0.65 12.57 -2.36
CA ILE A 40 -1.13 12.15 -1.06
C ILE A 40 -0.32 12.85 0.02
N ALA A 41 -0.96 13.22 1.13
CA ALA A 41 -0.26 13.82 2.26
C ALA A 41 0.70 12.79 2.88
N PRO A 42 1.90 13.20 3.33
CA PRO A 42 2.85 12.27 3.96
C PRO A 42 2.26 11.53 5.15
N GLU A 43 1.45 12.20 5.98
CA GLU A 43 0.79 11.59 7.13
C GLU A 43 -0.17 10.48 6.71
N ASP A 44 -0.91 10.68 5.63
CA ASP A 44 -1.85 9.69 5.11
C ASP A 44 -1.11 8.48 4.54
N LEU A 45 0.01 8.71 3.88
CA LEU A 45 0.85 7.64 3.37
C LEU A 45 1.44 6.82 4.51
N GLU A 46 1.96 7.48 5.54
CA GLU A 46 2.49 6.81 6.74
C GLU A 46 1.41 5.96 7.43
N ALA A 47 0.21 6.51 7.58
CA ALA A 47 -0.91 5.77 8.18
C ALA A 47 -1.29 4.54 7.35
N LEU A 48 -1.29 4.67 6.03
CA LEU A 48 -1.56 3.57 5.12
C LEU A 48 -0.46 2.49 5.22
N GLU A 49 0.79 2.89 5.28
CA GLU A 49 1.93 1.98 5.44
C GLU A 49 1.87 1.23 6.77
N GLU A 50 1.52 1.92 7.87
CA GLU A 50 1.32 1.30 9.17
C GLU A 50 0.18 0.28 9.14
N THR A 51 -0.93 0.62 8.51
CA THR A 51 -2.06 -0.31 8.36
C THR A 51 -1.65 -1.55 7.59
N LEU A 52 -0.89 -1.39 6.50
CA LEU A 52 -0.38 -2.51 5.72
C LEU A 52 0.59 -3.37 6.52
N ALA A 53 1.44 -2.75 7.34
CA ALA A 53 2.36 -3.48 8.21
C ALA A 53 1.61 -4.32 9.24
N ILE A 54 0.59 -3.75 9.88
CA ILE A 54 -0.26 -4.47 10.84
C ILE A 54 -0.98 -5.63 10.16
N MET A 55 -1.51 -5.43 8.98
CA MET A 55 -2.20 -6.47 8.21
C MET A 55 -1.25 -7.59 7.79
N ARG A 56 -0.01 -7.27 7.42
CA ARG A 56 1.04 -8.26 7.11
C ARG A 56 1.38 -9.09 8.33
N ASP A 57 1.55 -8.45 9.49
CA ASP A 57 1.84 -9.14 10.75
C ASP A 57 0.69 -10.08 11.13
N ALA A 58 -0.54 -9.64 11.02
CA ALA A 58 -1.72 -10.46 11.26
C ALA A 58 -1.78 -11.65 10.30
N ALA A 59 -1.51 -11.44 9.01
CA ALA A 59 -1.48 -12.50 8.01
C ALA A 59 -0.36 -13.50 8.29
N THR A 60 0.81 -13.02 8.74
CA THR A 60 1.93 -13.88 9.12
C THR A 60 1.59 -14.74 10.32
N MET A 61 0.98 -14.15 11.35
CA MET A 61 0.52 -14.87 12.54
C MET A 61 -0.51 -15.94 12.18
N ASN A 62 -1.47 -15.62 11.32
CA ASN A 62 -2.47 -16.58 10.86
C ASN A 62 -1.82 -17.75 10.08
N ARG A 63 -0.84 -17.46 9.24
CA ARG A 63 -0.11 -18.50 8.50
C ARG A 63 0.69 -19.39 9.44
N LEU A 64 1.30 -18.84 10.47
CA LEU A 64 2.02 -19.61 11.49
C LEU A 64 1.06 -20.54 12.24
N ALA A 65 -0.13 -20.06 12.59
CA ALA A 65 -1.15 -20.89 13.23
C ALA A 65 -1.64 -22.01 12.31
N GLU A 66 -1.84 -21.74 11.03
CA GLU A 66 -2.18 -22.73 10.02
C GLU A 66 -1.06 -23.76 9.85
N SER A 67 0.20 -23.31 9.84
CA SER A 67 1.37 -24.18 9.75
C SER A 67 1.47 -25.12 10.94
N ASP A 68 1.18 -24.65 12.15
CA ASP A 68 1.14 -25.49 13.34
C ASP A 68 0.06 -26.58 13.21
N ALA A 69 -1.12 -26.21 12.71
CA ALA A 69 -2.19 -27.16 12.47
C ALA A 69 -1.83 -28.17 11.36
N GLU A 70 -1.15 -27.73 10.31
CA GLU A 70 -0.67 -28.57 9.22
C GLU A 70 0.44 -29.52 9.66
N LEU A 71 1.34 -29.06 10.54
CA LEU A 71 2.36 -29.93 11.16
C LEU A 71 1.72 -31.08 11.90
N ALA A 72 0.66 -30.83 12.63
CA ALA A 72 -0.08 -31.88 13.33
C ALA A 72 -0.68 -32.90 12.38
N ARG A 73 -0.90 -32.55 11.11
CA ARG A 73 -1.40 -33.41 10.05
C ARG A 73 -0.31 -33.92 9.11
N GLY A 74 0.95 -33.54 9.35
CA GLY A 74 2.07 -33.88 8.49
C GLY A 74 2.30 -32.94 7.31
N GLU A 75 1.63 -31.81 7.29
CA GLU A 75 1.78 -30.77 6.27
C GLU A 75 2.42 -29.53 6.89
N TYR A 76 3.36 -28.88 6.21
CA TYR A 76 3.91 -27.62 6.68
C TYR A 76 4.57 -26.80 5.57
N VAL A 77 4.63 -25.48 5.80
CA VAL A 77 5.39 -24.54 4.99
C VAL A 77 6.56 -24.06 5.85
N SER A 78 7.78 -24.09 5.32
CA SER A 78 8.96 -23.68 6.08
C SER A 78 8.99 -22.16 6.28
N ALA A 79 9.66 -21.73 7.36
CA ALA A 79 9.87 -20.31 7.62
C ALA A 79 10.67 -19.65 6.48
N GLU A 80 11.57 -20.38 5.84
CA GLU A 80 12.35 -19.89 4.71
C GLU A 80 11.48 -19.60 3.49
N GLU A 81 10.55 -20.48 3.18
CA GLU A 81 9.58 -20.28 2.09
C GLU A 81 8.70 -19.07 2.34
N LEU A 82 8.23 -18.89 3.58
CA LEU A 82 7.42 -17.76 3.97
C LEU A 82 8.22 -16.45 3.86
N ALA A 83 9.45 -16.45 4.35
CA ALA A 83 10.33 -15.28 4.28
C ALA A 83 10.65 -14.90 2.83
N GLU A 84 10.86 -15.87 1.97
CA GLU A 84 11.11 -15.66 0.55
C GLU A 84 9.89 -15.06 -0.15
N ALA A 85 8.70 -15.56 0.15
CA ALA A 85 7.45 -15.02 -0.41
C ALA A 85 7.24 -13.57 0.01
N MET A 86 7.55 -13.22 1.25
CA MET A 86 7.47 -11.86 1.75
C MET A 86 8.48 -10.93 1.09
N ARG A 87 9.72 -11.40 0.86
CA ARG A 87 10.74 -10.64 0.14
C ARG A 87 10.34 -10.36 -1.30
N ARG A 88 9.74 -11.32 -1.99
CA ARG A 88 9.24 -11.13 -3.36
C ARG A 88 8.18 -10.04 -3.44
N ARG A 89 7.29 -9.96 -2.46
CA ARG A 89 6.27 -8.91 -2.40
C ARG A 89 6.89 -7.53 -2.20
N GLN A 90 7.94 -7.43 -1.39
CA GLN A 90 8.63 -6.17 -1.14
C GLN A 90 9.46 -5.71 -2.34
N ALA A 91 9.95 -6.62 -3.17
CA ALA A 91 10.75 -6.31 -4.34
C ALA A 91 9.91 -5.77 -5.52
N GLN A 92 8.61 -5.93 -5.47
CA GLN A 92 7.68 -5.39 -6.47
C GLN A 92 7.15 -4.04 -6.01
#